data_d046e62fd2dc5133b647acbec92d596d
#
_entry.id   d046e62fd2dc5133b647acbec92d596d
#
_cell.length_a   1.000
_cell.length_b   1.000
_cell.length_c   1.000
_cell.angle_alpha   90.00
_cell.angle_beta   90.00
_cell.angle_gamma   90.00
#
_symmetry.space_group_name_H-M   'P 1'
#
loop_
_entity.id
_entity.type
_entity.pdbx_description
1 polymer ?
#
loop_
_entity_poly.entity_id
_entity_poly.type
_entity_poly.pdbx_seq_one_letter_code
_entity_poly.pdbx_strand_id
1 'polypeptide(L)'
;MLSKEGPGMVYSEDIQFTDPGVRPAFEKIPLVILGEGEKLVMEGYATKRVGKEHSKWQAGTLCGYKNLPSITVSEACDGCGKCVEACPRDILVIEEGRAKATNILECSLCKLCVGACEAAAIDLKPIHDSFVVSIEGSGSVAAKDLVARAVDEIKMRALDLDSKLAELS
;
A
#
# COMPACT_ATOMS: atom_id res chain seq x y z
N MET A 1 21.37 21.12 5.33
CA MET A 1 22.55 21.56 4.56
C MET A 1 23.23 20.33 3.95
N LEU A 2 23.74 20.42 2.74
CA LEU A 2 24.54 19.36 2.12
C LEU A 2 25.77 19.99 1.49
N SER A 3 26.95 19.39 1.70
CA SER A 3 28.19 19.76 1.04
C SER A 3 28.97 18.48 0.76
N LYS A 4 29.21 18.18 -0.51
CA LYS A 4 29.94 16.99 -0.94
C LYS A 4 30.78 17.29 -2.18
N GLU A 5 31.97 16.70 -2.24
CA GLU A 5 32.91 16.79 -3.36
C GLU A 5 32.99 15.45 -4.06
N GLY A 6 33.06 15.47 -5.38
CA GLY A 6 33.20 14.29 -6.23
C GLY A 6 34.65 13.78 -6.31
N PRO A 7 34.85 12.67 -7.00
CA PRO A 7 33.80 11.95 -7.76
C PRO A 7 32.93 11.04 -6.91
N GLY A 8 31.64 10.90 -7.28
CA GLY A 8 30.75 9.92 -6.64
C GLY A 8 29.27 10.31 -6.64
N MET A 9 28.45 9.40 -6.14
CA MET A 9 27.01 9.60 -5.99
C MET A 9 26.70 10.35 -4.69
N VAL A 10 25.81 11.32 -4.77
CA VAL A 10 25.23 12.02 -3.61
C VAL A 10 23.87 11.39 -3.31
N TYR A 11 23.66 11.00 -2.07
CA TYR A 11 22.41 10.40 -1.60
C TYR A 11 21.68 11.30 -0.59
N SER A 12 20.43 10.98 -0.32
CA SER A 12 19.61 11.68 0.68
C SER A 12 20.20 11.61 2.10
N GLU A 13 20.95 10.56 2.43
CA GLU A 13 21.66 10.40 3.72
C GLU A 13 22.79 11.43 3.91
N ASP A 14 23.33 11.99 2.81
CA ASP A 14 24.38 13.02 2.85
C ASP A 14 23.83 14.39 3.34
N ILE A 15 22.51 14.55 3.43
CA ILE A 15 21.87 15.78 3.90
C ILE A 15 21.97 15.87 5.43
N GLN A 16 22.61 16.91 5.92
CA GLN A 16 22.68 17.22 7.34
C GLN A 16 21.50 18.09 7.75
N PHE A 17 20.72 17.64 8.73
CA PHE A 17 19.60 18.37 9.29
C PHE A 17 20.01 19.07 10.57
N THR A 18 19.50 20.27 10.79
CA THR A 18 19.72 21.05 12.04
C THR A 18 18.92 20.46 13.20
N ASP A 19 17.75 19.89 12.93
CA ASP A 19 16.92 19.21 13.91
C ASP A 19 17.23 17.71 13.90
N PRO A 20 17.71 17.10 14.99
CA PRO A 20 18.02 15.68 15.07
C PRO A 20 16.80 14.77 14.95
N GLY A 21 15.58 15.30 15.12
CA GLY A 21 14.32 14.59 14.89
C GLY A 21 13.92 14.49 13.41
N VAL A 22 14.61 15.24 12.54
CA VAL A 22 14.34 15.24 11.08
C VAL A 22 15.38 14.35 10.38
N ARG A 23 14.89 13.44 9.57
CA ARG A 23 15.71 12.53 8.75
C ARG A 23 15.04 12.26 7.41
N PRO A 24 15.78 11.86 6.36
CA PRO A 24 15.17 11.44 5.12
C PRO A 24 14.32 10.18 5.33
N ALA A 25 13.20 10.07 4.64
CA ALA A 25 12.33 8.89 4.69
C ALA A 25 13.06 7.62 4.20
N PHE A 26 13.93 7.79 3.20
CA PHE A 26 14.82 6.76 2.66
C PHE A 26 16.23 7.33 2.52
N GLU A 27 17.22 6.60 3.01
CA GLU A 27 18.62 7.05 3.10
C GLU A 27 19.34 7.04 1.74
N LYS A 28 18.96 6.13 0.84
CA LYS A 28 19.65 5.88 -0.44
C LYS A 28 18.89 6.40 -1.66
N ILE A 29 18.20 7.53 -1.54
CA ILE A 29 17.65 8.21 -2.71
C ILE A 29 18.80 8.91 -3.43
N PRO A 30 19.13 8.54 -4.70
CA PRO A 30 20.18 9.21 -5.46
C PRO A 30 19.73 10.63 -5.82
N LEU A 31 20.56 11.62 -5.50
CA LEU A 31 20.29 13.03 -5.78
C LEU A 31 21.03 13.50 -7.03
N VAL A 32 22.35 13.27 -7.09
CA VAL A 32 23.21 13.67 -8.21
C VAL A 32 24.49 12.86 -8.23
N ILE A 33 25.07 12.67 -9.41
CA ILE A 33 26.41 12.13 -9.60
C ILE A 33 27.37 13.32 -9.79
N LEU A 34 28.45 13.34 -9.03
CA LEU A 34 29.53 14.33 -9.17
C LEU A 34 30.72 13.70 -9.87
N GLY A 35 31.31 14.41 -10.85
CA GLY A 35 32.57 14.08 -11.50
C GLY A 35 33.79 14.53 -10.69
N GLU A 36 34.99 14.30 -11.24
CA GLU A 36 36.24 14.82 -10.65
C GLU A 36 36.24 16.35 -10.62
N GLY A 37 36.59 16.94 -9.46
CA GLY A 37 36.63 18.36 -9.24
C GLY A 37 35.27 19.06 -9.12
N GLU A 38 34.17 18.32 -9.22
CA GLU A 38 32.83 18.86 -8.99
C GLU A 38 32.48 18.89 -7.52
N LYS A 39 31.76 19.93 -7.13
CA LYS A 39 31.29 20.13 -5.75
C LYS A 39 29.81 20.53 -5.73
N LEU A 40 29.01 19.89 -4.89
CA LEU A 40 27.64 20.30 -4.58
C LEU A 40 27.60 20.94 -3.21
N VAL A 41 27.09 22.18 -3.15
CA VAL A 41 26.69 22.83 -1.90
C VAL A 41 25.24 23.24 -2.02
N MET A 42 24.42 22.77 -1.10
CA MET A 42 22.98 23.02 -1.10
C MET A 42 22.49 23.35 0.30
N GLU A 43 21.64 24.35 0.40
CA GLU A 43 20.85 24.66 1.58
C GLU A 43 19.36 24.51 1.23
N GLY A 44 18.59 23.89 2.10
CA GLY A 44 17.15 23.67 1.89
C GLY A 44 16.37 23.81 3.20
N TYR A 45 15.15 24.29 3.07
CA TYR A 45 14.22 24.44 4.18
C TYR A 45 13.08 23.43 4.03
N ALA A 46 12.96 22.52 5.01
CA ALA A 46 11.86 21.56 5.05
C ALA A 46 10.59 22.23 5.60
N THR A 47 9.48 22.04 4.92
CA THR A 47 8.16 22.52 5.36
C THR A 47 7.22 21.35 5.54
N LYS A 48 6.47 21.35 6.66
CA LYS A 48 5.43 20.36 6.92
C LYS A 48 4.08 20.92 6.47
N ARG A 49 3.39 20.20 5.60
CA ARG A 49 2.05 20.54 5.10
C ARG A 49 1.20 19.30 4.91
N VAL A 50 -0.04 19.47 4.44
CA VAL A 50 -1.01 18.39 4.27
C VAL A 50 -1.28 18.10 2.79
N GLY A 51 -1.60 16.84 2.47
CA GLY A 51 -1.87 16.39 1.11
C GLY A 51 -3.03 17.11 0.40
N LYS A 52 -3.94 17.74 1.16
CA LYS A 52 -5.01 18.56 0.61
C LYS A 52 -4.49 19.83 -0.11
N GLU A 53 -3.36 20.37 0.34
CA GLU A 53 -2.74 21.55 -0.27
C GLU A 53 -1.98 21.19 -1.55
N HIS A 54 -1.27 20.07 -1.52
CA HIS A 54 -0.52 19.57 -2.68
C HIS A 54 -0.19 18.08 -2.51
N SER A 55 -0.24 17.31 -3.61
CA SER A 55 0.01 15.88 -3.62
C SER A 55 1.39 15.47 -3.09
N LYS A 56 2.42 16.31 -3.20
CA LYS A 56 3.77 16.04 -2.65
C LYS A 56 3.79 15.85 -1.12
N TRP A 57 2.75 16.30 -0.41
CA TRP A 57 2.61 16.15 1.04
C TRP A 57 1.66 15.02 1.45
N GLN A 58 1.20 14.21 0.49
CA GLN A 58 0.42 13.02 0.81
C GLN A 58 1.29 12.01 1.57
N ALA A 59 0.77 11.54 2.71
CA ALA A 59 1.46 10.55 3.54
C ALA A 59 1.33 9.11 2.99
N GLY A 60 0.36 8.86 2.11
CA GLY A 60 0.14 7.59 1.44
C GLY A 60 -0.01 7.76 -0.07
N THR A 61 0.51 6.81 -0.82
CA THR A 61 0.46 6.79 -2.29
C THR A 61 -0.65 5.90 -2.82
N LEU A 62 -1.00 4.86 -2.06
CA LEU A 62 -2.08 3.92 -2.37
C LEU A 62 -2.89 3.62 -1.11
N CYS A 63 -4.20 3.63 -1.27
CA CYS A 63 -5.13 3.10 -0.28
C CYS A 63 -6.26 2.39 -1.03
N GLY A 64 -6.33 1.08 -0.92
CA GLY A 64 -7.34 0.25 -1.55
C GLY A 64 -7.91 -0.77 -0.58
N TYR A 65 -9.12 -1.23 -0.85
CA TYR A 65 -9.70 -2.34 -0.10
C TYR A 65 -10.48 -3.29 -1.01
N LYS A 66 -10.61 -4.51 -0.57
CA LYS A 66 -11.51 -5.51 -1.15
C LYS A 66 -12.14 -6.33 -0.03
N ASN A 67 -13.28 -6.97 -0.31
CA ASN A 67 -13.80 -7.97 0.60
C ASN A 67 -12.84 -9.16 0.70
N LEU A 68 -12.78 -9.79 1.87
CA LEU A 68 -12.06 -11.03 2.05
C LEU A 68 -12.73 -12.12 1.20
N PRO A 69 -11.98 -12.80 0.30
CA PRO A 69 -12.53 -13.86 -0.52
C PRO A 69 -12.78 -15.15 0.30
N SER A 70 -13.82 -15.88 -0.05
CA SER A 70 -14.04 -17.26 0.39
C SER A 70 -14.12 -18.16 -0.83
N ILE A 71 -13.24 -19.14 -0.92
CA ILE A 71 -13.23 -20.16 -1.97
C ILE A 71 -13.57 -21.49 -1.34
N THR A 72 -14.63 -22.13 -1.83
CA THR A 72 -15.01 -23.48 -1.43
C THR A 72 -14.97 -24.40 -2.64
N VAL A 73 -14.48 -25.62 -2.45
CA VAL A 73 -14.39 -26.65 -3.49
C VAL A 73 -15.22 -27.85 -3.05
N SER A 74 -16.23 -28.19 -3.83
CA SER A 74 -17.11 -29.32 -3.55
C SER A 74 -16.50 -30.67 -3.93
N GLU A 75 -17.18 -31.75 -3.56
CA GLU A 75 -16.74 -33.11 -3.90
C GLU A 75 -16.83 -33.44 -5.40
N ALA A 76 -17.54 -32.63 -6.18
CA ALA A 76 -17.59 -32.75 -7.64
C ALA A 76 -16.26 -32.39 -8.35
N CYS A 77 -15.25 -31.92 -7.61
CA CYS A 77 -13.94 -31.60 -8.17
C CYS A 77 -13.20 -32.88 -8.58
N ASP A 78 -12.83 -32.96 -9.85
CA ASP A 78 -12.08 -34.06 -10.46
C ASP A 78 -10.56 -33.83 -10.54
N GLY A 79 -10.07 -32.69 -10.05
CA GLY A 79 -8.65 -32.33 -10.05
C GLY A 79 -8.08 -32.00 -11.45
N CYS A 80 -8.91 -31.64 -12.43
CA CYS A 80 -8.48 -31.40 -13.84
C CYS A 80 -7.47 -30.25 -14.03
N GLY A 81 -7.29 -29.37 -13.05
CA GLY A 81 -6.30 -28.27 -13.11
C GLY A 81 -6.72 -27.03 -13.90
N LYS A 82 -7.84 -27.02 -14.64
CA LYS A 82 -8.28 -25.87 -15.46
C LYS A 82 -8.42 -24.57 -14.66
N CYS A 83 -8.86 -24.67 -13.39
CA CYS A 83 -8.99 -23.52 -12.50
C CYS A 83 -7.63 -22.95 -12.05
N VAL A 84 -6.59 -23.80 -11.98
CA VAL A 84 -5.21 -23.38 -11.68
C VAL A 84 -4.66 -22.56 -12.84
N GLU A 85 -4.76 -23.09 -14.06
CA GLU A 85 -4.30 -22.39 -15.28
C GLU A 85 -5.05 -21.07 -15.53
N ALA A 86 -6.34 -21.03 -15.19
CA ALA A 86 -7.17 -19.82 -15.35
C ALA A 86 -6.91 -18.73 -14.30
N CYS A 87 -6.16 -19.04 -13.24
CA CYS A 87 -5.96 -18.11 -12.12
C CYS A 87 -4.79 -17.15 -12.39
N PRO A 88 -5.01 -15.83 -12.63
CA PRO A 88 -3.92 -14.90 -12.91
C PRO A 88 -3.10 -14.52 -11.67
N ARG A 89 -3.46 -15.06 -10.50
CA ARG A 89 -2.77 -14.83 -9.23
C ARG A 89 -2.09 -16.07 -8.68
N ASP A 90 -2.15 -17.19 -9.38
CA ASP A 90 -1.49 -18.47 -9.03
C ASP A 90 -1.79 -18.94 -7.60
N ILE A 91 -3.01 -18.64 -7.12
CA ILE A 91 -3.43 -18.97 -5.74
C ILE A 91 -4.10 -20.34 -5.61
N LEU A 92 -4.27 -21.05 -6.70
CA LEU A 92 -4.88 -22.39 -6.72
C LEU A 92 -3.83 -23.44 -7.09
N VAL A 93 -3.90 -24.55 -6.40
CA VAL A 93 -3.07 -25.74 -6.66
C VAL A 93 -3.95 -26.99 -6.66
N ILE A 94 -3.47 -28.10 -7.24
CA ILE A 94 -4.09 -29.41 -7.08
C ILE A 94 -3.34 -30.17 -5.99
N GLU A 95 -4.03 -30.49 -4.91
CA GLU A 95 -3.55 -31.33 -3.83
C GLU A 95 -4.52 -32.48 -3.62
N GLU A 96 -4.02 -33.70 -3.52
CA GLU A 96 -4.83 -34.91 -3.30
C GLU A 96 -6.00 -35.07 -4.28
N GLY A 97 -5.78 -34.67 -5.56
CA GLY A 97 -6.78 -34.76 -6.63
C GLY A 97 -7.89 -33.69 -6.55
N ARG A 98 -7.73 -32.64 -5.77
CA ARG A 98 -8.70 -31.52 -5.63
C ARG A 98 -8.01 -30.17 -5.71
N ALA A 99 -8.75 -29.16 -6.18
CA ALA A 99 -8.29 -27.80 -6.16
C ALA A 99 -8.27 -27.25 -4.72
N LYS A 100 -7.21 -26.55 -4.34
CA LYS A 100 -7.03 -25.93 -3.03
C LYS A 100 -6.46 -24.53 -3.21
N ALA A 101 -6.96 -23.58 -2.41
CA ALA A 101 -6.41 -22.22 -2.36
C ALA A 101 -5.23 -22.14 -1.39
N THR A 102 -4.09 -21.61 -1.84
CA THR A 102 -2.86 -21.45 -1.04
C THR A 102 -2.79 -20.09 -0.37
N ASN A 103 -3.02 -19.00 -1.10
CA ASN A 103 -2.97 -17.64 -0.57
C ASN A 103 -4.25 -16.87 -0.92
N ILE A 104 -5.26 -17.04 -0.12
CA ILE A 104 -6.59 -16.45 -0.36
C ILE A 104 -6.56 -14.92 -0.37
N LEU A 105 -5.62 -14.29 0.35
CA LEU A 105 -5.51 -12.83 0.42
C LEU A 105 -5.15 -12.20 -0.94
N GLU A 106 -4.48 -12.93 -1.81
CA GLU A 106 -4.13 -12.46 -3.15
C GLU A 106 -5.29 -12.59 -4.17
N CYS A 107 -6.37 -13.31 -3.83
CA CYS A 107 -7.53 -13.45 -4.71
C CYS A 107 -8.16 -12.10 -5.04
N SER A 108 -8.34 -11.81 -6.33
CA SER A 108 -8.96 -10.58 -6.82
C SER A 108 -10.48 -10.66 -7.00
N LEU A 109 -11.11 -11.78 -6.62
CA LEU A 109 -12.55 -12.04 -6.82
C LEU A 109 -12.99 -12.00 -8.31
N CYS A 110 -12.08 -12.27 -9.25
CA CYS A 110 -12.34 -12.18 -10.69
C CYS A 110 -13.25 -13.31 -11.25
N LYS A 111 -13.46 -14.40 -10.49
CA LYS A 111 -14.29 -15.56 -10.86
C LYS A 111 -13.83 -16.35 -12.09
N LEU A 112 -12.63 -16.15 -12.63
CA LEU A 112 -12.12 -16.90 -13.77
C LEU A 112 -12.03 -18.39 -13.46
N CYS A 113 -11.60 -18.77 -12.25
CA CYS A 113 -11.56 -20.16 -11.81
C CYS A 113 -12.94 -20.82 -11.74
N VAL A 114 -13.98 -20.05 -11.39
CA VAL A 114 -15.39 -20.53 -11.38
C VAL A 114 -15.85 -20.79 -12.82
N GLY A 115 -15.58 -19.86 -13.74
CA GLY A 115 -15.95 -19.99 -15.16
C GLY A 115 -15.20 -21.13 -15.89
N ALA A 116 -13.97 -21.42 -15.47
CA ALA A 116 -13.16 -22.52 -16.06
C ALA A 116 -13.55 -23.91 -15.50
N CYS A 117 -14.32 -23.99 -14.42
CA CYS A 117 -14.69 -25.24 -13.78
C CYS A 117 -15.93 -25.85 -14.42
N GLU A 118 -15.76 -26.81 -15.35
CA GLU A 118 -16.86 -27.50 -16.02
C GLU A 118 -17.74 -28.32 -15.05
N ALA A 119 -17.11 -28.85 -14.00
CA ALA A 119 -17.82 -29.60 -12.94
C ALA A 119 -18.59 -28.67 -11.97
N ALA A 120 -18.53 -27.34 -12.15
CA ALA A 120 -19.12 -26.36 -11.25
C ALA A 120 -18.78 -26.60 -9.75
N ALA A 121 -17.57 -27.13 -9.51
CA ALA A 121 -17.13 -27.53 -8.18
C ALA A 121 -16.60 -26.37 -7.33
N ILE A 122 -16.34 -25.20 -7.92
CA ILE A 122 -15.74 -24.05 -7.23
C ILE A 122 -16.81 -22.99 -7.00
N ASP A 123 -16.97 -22.57 -5.74
CA ASP A 123 -17.76 -21.42 -5.35
C ASP A 123 -16.84 -20.34 -4.78
N LEU A 124 -16.92 -19.13 -5.32
CA LEU A 124 -16.14 -17.97 -4.91
C LEU A 124 -17.07 -16.83 -4.53
N LYS A 125 -17.06 -16.46 -3.25
CA LYS A 125 -17.89 -15.39 -2.69
C LYS A 125 -17.06 -14.39 -1.89
N PRO A 126 -17.48 -13.11 -1.86
CA PRO A 126 -16.95 -12.16 -0.88
C PRO A 126 -17.55 -12.43 0.50
N ILE A 127 -16.76 -12.29 1.55
CA ILE A 127 -17.25 -12.20 2.93
C ILE A 127 -17.60 -10.73 3.17
N HIS A 128 -18.88 -10.42 3.40
CA HIS A 128 -19.41 -9.05 3.36
C HIS A 128 -18.95 -8.14 4.51
N ASP A 129 -18.61 -8.71 5.65
CA ASP A 129 -18.19 -8.02 6.88
C ASP A 129 -16.67 -8.09 7.14
N SER A 130 -15.92 -8.62 6.19
CA SER A 130 -14.48 -8.80 6.30
C SER A 130 -13.76 -8.22 5.09
N PHE A 131 -12.70 -7.43 5.35
CA PHE A 131 -12.00 -6.66 4.33
C PHE A 131 -10.50 -6.89 4.38
N VAL A 132 -9.88 -6.87 3.21
CA VAL A 132 -8.43 -6.76 3.05
C VAL A 132 -8.14 -5.32 2.62
N VAL A 133 -7.39 -4.59 3.44
CA VAL A 133 -7.00 -3.20 3.18
C VAL A 133 -5.52 -3.16 2.85
N SER A 134 -5.17 -2.54 1.72
CA SER A 134 -3.79 -2.33 1.28
C SER A 134 -3.46 -0.85 1.33
N ILE A 135 -2.38 -0.50 2.02
CA ILE A 135 -1.93 0.87 2.18
C ILE A 135 -0.43 0.95 1.89
N GLU A 136 -0.05 1.85 0.98
CA GLU A 136 1.33 2.19 0.71
C GLU A 136 1.62 3.60 1.23
N GLY A 137 2.58 3.71 2.14
CA GLY A 137 3.01 4.99 2.70
C GLY A 137 4.13 5.63 1.88
N SER A 138 4.22 6.96 1.92
CA SER A 138 5.33 7.72 1.32
C SER A 138 6.67 7.58 2.06
N GLY A 139 6.71 6.81 3.16
CA GLY A 139 7.87 6.68 4.05
C GLY A 139 7.94 7.74 5.16
N SER A 140 7.15 8.81 5.08
CA SER A 140 7.13 9.88 6.11
C SER A 140 6.46 9.46 7.42
N VAL A 141 5.54 8.48 7.35
CA VAL A 141 4.79 7.93 8.49
C VAL A 141 4.71 6.42 8.31
N ALA A 142 4.86 5.65 9.39
CA ALA A 142 4.69 4.20 9.33
C ALA A 142 3.25 3.83 8.95
N ALA A 143 3.08 2.80 8.10
CA ALA A 143 1.77 2.43 7.56
C ALA A 143 0.70 2.17 8.64
N LYS A 144 1.09 1.52 9.76
CA LYS A 144 0.20 1.29 10.91
C LYS A 144 -0.33 2.60 11.53
N ASP A 145 0.52 3.65 11.57
CA ASP A 145 0.17 4.93 12.17
C ASP A 145 -0.68 5.78 11.22
N LEU A 146 -0.59 5.52 9.89
CA LEU A 146 -1.44 6.19 8.90
C LEU A 146 -2.92 5.89 9.14
N VAL A 147 -3.26 4.63 9.43
CA VAL A 147 -4.66 4.23 9.70
C VAL A 147 -5.18 4.94 10.93
N ALA A 148 -4.42 4.92 12.04
CA ALA A 148 -4.81 5.59 13.28
C ALA A 148 -5.04 7.09 13.07
N ARG A 149 -4.09 7.77 12.40
CA ARG A 149 -4.20 9.20 12.08
C ARG A 149 -5.37 9.52 11.15
N ALA A 150 -5.68 8.66 10.18
CA ALA A 150 -6.83 8.84 9.30
C ALA A 150 -8.15 8.77 10.08
N VAL A 151 -8.27 7.85 11.03
CA VAL A 151 -9.43 7.74 11.92
C VAL A 151 -9.56 8.98 12.80
N ASP A 152 -8.46 9.45 13.41
CA ASP A 152 -8.44 10.65 14.23
C ASP A 152 -8.85 11.89 13.42
N GLU A 153 -8.39 12.01 12.18
CA GLU A 153 -8.75 13.12 11.28
C GLU A 153 -10.26 13.13 10.96
N ILE A 154 -10.84 11.95 10.68
CA ILE A 154 -12.30 11.83 10.45
C ILE A 154 -13.08 12.21 11.71
N LYS A 155 -12.62 11.73 12.88
CA LYS A 155 -13.22 12.06 14.17
C LYS A 155 -13.20 13.57 14.44
N MET A 156 -12.05 14.21 14.21
CA MET A 156 -11.91 15.67 14.39
C MET A 156 -12.85 16.45 13.48
N ARG A 157 -12.99 16.04 12.22
CA ARG A 157 -13.93 16.68 11.27
C ARG A 157 -15.39 16.51 11.70
N ALA A 158 -15.74 15.34 12.23
CA ALA A 158 -17.09 15.10 12.74
C ALA A 158 -17.40 15.99 13.97
N LEU A 159 -16.44 16.14 14.90
CA LEU A 159 -16.57 17.02 16.06
C LEU A 159 -16.64 18.52 15.66
N ASP A 160 -15.87 18.95 14.68
CA ASP A 160 -15.92 20.31 14.15
C ASP A 160 -17.29 20.61 13.51
N LEU A 161 -17.85 19.64 12.77
CA LEU A 161 -19.20 19.78 12.22
C LEU A 161 -20.27 19.89 13.33
N ASP A 162 -20.19 19.02 14.35
CA ASP A 162 -21.11 19.02 15.49
C ASP A 162 -21.09 20.37 16.23
N SER A 163 -19.87 20.89 16.50
CA SER A 163 -19.67 22.21 17.09
C SER A 163 -20.32 23.35 16.28
N LYS A 164 -20.11 23.34 14.95
CA LYS A 164 -20.70 24.35 14.07
C LYS A 164 -22.22 24.28 13.99
N LEU A 165 -22.78 23.08 14.05
CA LEU A 165 -24.23 22.89 14.08
C LEU A 165 -24.85 23.40 15.42
N ALA A 166 -24.13 23.18 16.53
CA ALA A 166 -24.56 23.69 17.82
C ALA A 166 -24.57 25.24 17.90
N GLU A 167 -23.68 25.90 17.16
CA GLU A 167 -23.65 27.37 17.06
C GLU A 167 -24.84 27.96 16.24
N LEU A 168 -25.50 27.13 15.41
CA LEU A 168 -26.61 27.52 14.56
C LEU A 168 -27.98 27.28 15.22
N SER A 169 -28.01 26.58 16.34
CA SER A 169 -29.22 26.24 17.12
C SER A 169 -29.41 27.18 18.30
#